data_8f29225714785d4cf432337d8f2e5f65
#
_entry.id   8f29225714785d4cf432337d8f2e5f65
#
_cell.length_a   1.000
_cell.length_b   1.000
_cell.length_c   1.000
_cell.angle_alpha   90.00
_cell.angle_beta   90.00
_cell.angle_gamma   90.00
#
_symmetry.space_group_name_H-M   'P 1'
#
loop_
_entity.id
_entity.type
_entity.pdbx_description
1 polymer ?
#
loop_
_entity_poly.entity_id
_entity_poly.type
_entity_poly.pdbx_seq_one_letter_code
_entity_poly.pdbx_strand_id
1 'polypeptide(L)'
;YGIESAALLQQAAQLSAENNKEKIAYNATQALVNLYKAAMAVVVIQENLQASMVRDTQFSRLEQNGVMARNDLLKAQLQTSNIELSLLDAQSNLQLANTNMDLLLGLPESTQLQIDSSFTELNSPLLPFEEYETMALKQRTDLQSLSVQQKASALLIKSAIAAQYPSLALSGGYIAGKIPNLITVTNAMNIGLGIKYNLGNLWKKNTALEKAKASQNILLANEGLLADDIKLQINKDYQN
;
A
#
# COMPACT_ATOMS: atom_id res chain seq x y z
N TYR A 1 1.03 26.47 -17.98
CA TYR A 1 1.20 25.01 -17.98
C TYR A 1 1.97 24.51 -16.76
N GLY A 2 3.09 25.19 -16.35
CA GLY A 2 3.89 24.76 -15.20
C GLY A 2 3.12 24.81 -13.87
N ILE A 3 2.45 25.93 -13.58
CA ILE A 3 1.64 26.09 -12.36
C ILE A 3 0.47 25.12 -12.35
N GLU A 4 -0.23 24.95 -13.46
CA GLU A 4 -1.36 24.02 -13.60
C GLU A 4 -0.90 22.56 -13.40
N SER A 5 0.25 22.19 -13.99
CA SER A 5 0.83 20.85 -13.77
C SER A 5 1.20 20.64 -12.30
N ALA A 6 1.79 21.64 -11.64
CA ALA A 6 2.13 21.56 -10.21
C ALA A 6 0.87 21.39 -9.33
N ALA A 7 -0.23 22.11 -9.65
CA ALA A 7 -1.50 21.97 -8.94
C ALA A 7 -2.11 20.56 -9.11
N LEU A 8 -2.05 19.98 -10.32
CA LEU A 8 -2.49 18.60 -10.55
C LEU A 8 -1.60 17.58 -9.84
N LEU A 9 -0.28 17.79 -9.80
CA LEU A 9 0.63 16.91 -9.06
C LEU A 9 0.37 16.99 -7.54
N GLN A 10 0.04 18.17 -7.00
CA GLN A 10 -0.41 18.32 -5.62
C GLN A 10 -1.69 17.50 -5.36
N GLN A 11 -2.69 17.60 -6.23
CA GLN A 11 -3.92 16.81 -6.13
C GLN A 11 -3.64 15.31 -6.21
N ALA A 12 -2.77 14.86 -7.12
CA ALA A 12 -2.36 13.47 -7.21
C ALA A 12 -1.66 12.98 -5.93
N ALA A 13 -0.82 13.81 -5.32
CA ALA A 13 -0.17 13.50 -4.05
C ALA A 13 -1.17 13.39 -2.89
N GLN A 14 -2.21 14.23 -2.86
CA GLN A 14 -3.29 14.12 -1.88
C GLN A 14 -4.06 12.80 -2.02
N LEU A 15 -4.46 12.43 -3.24
CA LEU A 15 -5.11 11.15 -3.53
C LEU A 15 -4.22 9.95 -3.17
N SER A 16 -2.91 10.05 -3.42
CA SER A 16 -1.95 9.02 -3.02
C SER A 16 -1.83 8.90 -1.50
N ALA A 17 -1.88 10.01 -0.76
CA ALA A 17 -1.89 9.99 0.70
C ALA A 17 -3.17 9.36 1.25
N GLU A 18 -4.32 9.59 0.60
CA GLU A 18 -5.60 8.99 0.94
C GLU A 18 -5.59 7.48 0.68
N ASN A 19 -5.11 7.04 -0.48
CA ASN A 19 -4.89 5.63 -0.79
C ASN A 19 -3.96 4.93 0.22
N ASN A 20 -2.91 5.61 0.68
CA ASN A 20 -2.04 5.05 1.71
C ASN A 20 -2.76 4.86 3.06
N LYS A 21 -3.66 5.78 3.46
CA LYS A 21 -4.50 5.61 4.65
C LYS A 21 -5.45 4.40 4.50
N GLU A 22 -6.09 4.26 3.34
CA GLU A 22 -6.96 3.13 3.04
C GLU A 22 -6.19 1.80 3.09
N LYS A 23 -4.97 1.76 2.52
CA LYS A 23 -4.09 0.58 2.59
C LYS A 23 -3.68 0.24 4.02
N ILE A 24 -3.37 1.23 4.84
CA ILE A 24 -3.05 1.01 6.25
C ILE A 24 -4.26 0.43 7.00
N ALA A 25 -5.46 0.99 6.77
CA ALA A 25 -6.68 0.48 7.37
C ALA A 25 -6.97 -0.98 6.94
N TYR A 26 -6.82 -1.28 5.65
CA TYR A 26 -6.96 -2.63 5.12
C TYR A 26 -5.94 -3.61 5.74
N ASN A 27 -4.67 -3.22 5.81
CA ASN A 27 -3.61 -4.03 6.41
C ASN A 27 -3.86 -4.27 7.91
N ALA A 28 -4.35 -3.27 8.64
CA ALA A 28 -4.72 -3.42 10.05
C ALA A 28 -5.89 -4.39 10.24
N THR A 29 -6.90 -4.32 9.37
CA THR A 29 -8.02 -5.25 9.36
C THR A 29 -7.56 -6.69 9.06
N GLN A 30 -6.70 -6.87 8.06
CA GLN A 30 -6.11 -8.18 7.75
C GLN A 30 -5.27 -8.74 8.91
N ALA A 31 -4.48 -7.88 9.56
CA ALA A 31 -3.69 -8.28 10.73
C ALA A 31 -4.59 -8.72 11.90
N LEU A 32 -5.70 -8.00 12.15
CA LEU A 32 -6.69 -8.36 13.16
C LEU A 32 -7.33 -9.73 12.87
N VAL A 33 -7.77 -9.96 11.64
CA VAL A 33 -8.34 -11.24 11.21
C VAL A 33 -7.34 -12.37 11.35
N ASN A 34 -6.07 -12.13 10.98
CA ASN A 34 -5.01 -13.14 11.11
C ASN A 34 -4.71 -13.45 12.59
N LEU A 35 -4.70 -12.45 13.46
CA LEU A 35 -4.52 -12.62 14.90
C LEU A 35 -5.68 -13.44 15.48
N TYR A 36 -6.92 -13.15 15.08
CA TYR A 36 -8.10 -13.93 15.49
C TYR A 36 -8.01 -15.39 15.03
N LYS A 37 -7.68 -15.62 13.75
CA LYS A 37 -7.50 -16.97 13.21
C LYS A 37 -6.41 -17.74 13.96
N ALA A 38 -5.29 -17.10 14.26
CA ALA A 38 -4.21 -17.73 15.02
C ALA A 38 -4.64 -18.06 16.45
N ALA A 39 -5.38 -17.20 17.13
CA ALA A 39 -5.93 -17.46 18.46
C ALA A 39 -6.91 -18.63 18.45
N MET A 40 -7.83 -18.67 17.46
CA MET A 40 -8.78 -19.78 17.33
C MET A 40 -8.08 -21.11 16.98
N ALA A 41 -7.02 -21.09 16.19
CA ALA A 41 -6.24 -22.28 15.87
C ALA A 41 -5.61 -22.89 17.15
N VAL A 42 -5.08 -22.08 18.05
CA VAL A 42 -4.55 -22.54 19.33
C VAL A 42 -5.65 -23.23 20.15
N VAL A 43 -6.84 -22.63 20.26
CA VAL A 43 -7.96 -23.21 21.01
C VAL A 43 -8.35 -24.59 20.43
N VAL A 44 -8.56 -24.66 19.10
CA VAL A 44 -8.97 -25.91 18.43
C VAL A 44 -7.92 -27.02 18.59
N ILE A 45 -6.63 -26.68 18.42
CA ILE A 45 -5.55 -27.67 18.56
C ILE A 45 -5.42 -28.10 20.01
N GLN A 46 -5.61 -27.22 21.00
CA GLN A 46 -5.59 -27.52 22.41
C GLN A 46 -6.72 -28.47 22.81
N GLU A 47 -7.94 -28.27 22.33
CA GLU A 47 -9.06 -29.18 22.50
C GLU A 47 -8.78 -30.56 21.88
N ASN A 48 -8.20 -30.58 20.67
CA ASN A 48 -7.81 -31.82 20.00
C ASN A 48 -6.71 -32.57 20.76
N LEU A 49 -5.73 -31.86 21.33
CA LEU A 49 -4.71 -32.47 22.22
C LEU A 49 -5.34 -33.12 23.45
N GLN A 50 -6.26 -32.41 24.11
CA GLN A 50 -6.96 -32.93 25.27
C GLN A 50 -7.73 -34.22 24.92
N ALA A 51 -8.44 -34.24 23.80
CA ALA A 51 -9.15 -35.43 23.31
C ALA A 51 -8.19 -36.59 22.99
N SER A 52 -7.01 -36.30 22.46
CA SER A 52 -5.98 -37.29 22.16
C SER A 52 -5.37 -37.90 23.44
N MET A 53 -5.08 -37.09 24.45
CA MET A 53 -4.60 -37.56 25.76
C MET A 53 -5.60 -38.48 26.47
N VAL A 54 -6.89 -38.16 26.40
CA VAL A 54 -7.95 -39.05 26.94
C VAL A 54 -7.94 -40.38 26.20
N ARG A 55 -7.81 -40.37 24.87
CA ARG A 55 -7.73 -41.58 24.03
C ARG A 55 -6.51 -42.44 24.38
N ASP A 56 -5.33 -41.81 24.56
CA ASP A 56 -4.12 -42.52 24.95
C ASP A 56 -4.28 -43.21 26.31
N THR A 57 -4.96 -42.55 27.24
CA THR A 57 -5.28 -43.16 28.57
C THR A 57 -6.18 -44.37 28.40
N GLN A 58 -7.19 -44.30 27.53
CA GLN A 58 -8.09 -45.44 27.26
C GLN A 58 -7.34 -46.58 26.58
N PHE A 59 -6.51 -46.29 25.59
CA PHE A 59 -5.72 -47.29 24.87
C PHE A 59 -4.68 -47.95 25.76
N SER A 60 -4.06 -47.22 26.67
CA SER A 60 -3.15 -47.78 27.67
C SER A 60 -3.86 -48.79 28.56
N ARG A 61 -5.10 -48.53 29.01
CA ARG A 61 -5.89 -49.49 29.81
C ARG A 61 -6.27 -50.73 28.98
N LEU A 62 -6.60 -50.58 27.70
CA LEU A 62 -6.94 -51.71 26.81
C LEU A 62 -5.70 -52.59 26.56
N GLU A 63 -4.54 -51.98 26.37
CA GLU A 63 -3.26 -52.71 26.20
C GLU A 63 -2.90 -53.47 27.46
N GLN A 64 -2.99 -52.85 28.64
CA GLN A 64 -2.76 -53.52 29.94
C GLN A 64 -3.67 -54.71 30.19
N ASN A 65 -4.91 -54.66 29.68
CA ASN A 65 -5.86 -55.78 29.77
C ASN A 65 -5.72 -56.81 28.64
N GLY A 66 -4.71 -56.64 27.73
CA GLY A 66 -4.48 -57.56 26.63
C GLY A 66 -5.48 -57.47 25.46
N VAL A 67 -6.34 -56.45 25.45
CA VAL A 67 -7.37 -56.24 24.43
C VAL A 67 -6.83 -55.49 23.21
N MET A 68 -5.73 -54.74 23.36
CA MET A 68 -5.10 -53.96 22.30
C MET A 68 -3.62 -54.33 22.15
N ALA A 69 -3.11 -54.31 20.92
CA ALA A 69 -1.71 -54.52 20.65
C ALA A 69 -0.89 -53.26 21.06
N ARG A 70 0.28 -53.48 21.69
CA ARG A 70 1.20 -52.43 22.10
C ARG A 70 1.57 -51.48 20.94
N ASN A 71 1.69 -52.01 19.72
CA ASN A 71 2.00 -51.20 18.54
C ASN A 71 0.91 -50.15 18.23
N ASP A 72 -0.35 -50.47 18.47
CA ASP A 72 -1.46 -49.52 18.22
C ASP A 72 -1.52 -48.44 19.31
N LEU A 73 -1.17 -48.75 20.56
CA LEU A 73 -0.96 -47.75 21.60
C LEU A 73 0.18 -46.79 21.23
N LEU A 74 1.33 -47.33 20.76
CA LEU A 74 2.47 -46.50 20.35
C LEU A 74 2.13 -45.58 19.18
N LYS A 75 1.32 -46.03 18.20
CA LYS A 75 0.82 -45.19 17.11
C LYS A 75 -0.07 -44.04 17.61
N ALA A 76 -0.94 -44.31 18.57
CA ALA A 76 -1.78 -43.28 19.17
C ALA A 76 -0.94 -42.23 19.91
N GLN A 77 0.02 -42.67 20.73
CA GLN A 77 0.95 -41.78 21.41
C GLN A 77 1.79 -40.92 20.43
N LEU A 78 2.26 -41.50 19.33
CA LEU A 78 2.93 -40.76 18.28
C LEU A 78 2.03 -39.68 17.69
N GLN A 79 0.74 -39.99 17.45
CA GLN A 79 -0.22 -39.00 16.98
C GLN A 79 -0.43 -37.88 18.00
N THR A 80 -0.50 -38.19 19.28
CA THR A 80 -0.60 -37.18 20.35
C THR A 80 0.63 -36.28 20.37
N SER A 81 1.84 -36.82 20.23
CA SER A 81 3.07 -36.02 20.14
C SER A 81 3.10 -35.10 18.89
N ASN A 82 2.56 -35.57 17.77
CA ASN A 82 2.40 -34.71 16.59
C ASN A 82 1.42 -33.54 16.81
N ILE A 83 0.35 -33.78 17.59
CA ILE A 83 -0.59 -32.72 17.98
C ILE A 83 0.09 -31.71 18.92
N GLU A 84 0.93 -32.18 19.85
CA GLU A 84 1.72 -31.32 20.75
C GLU A 84 2.66 -30.40 19.94
N LEU A 85 3.36 -30.95 18.95
CA LEU A 85 4.18 -30.14 18.05
C LEU A 85 3.34 -29.10 17.29
N SER A 86 2.18 -29.50 16.76
CA SER A 86 1.25 -28.57 16.10
C SER A 86 0.75 -27.47 17.02
N LEU A 87 0.58 -27.75 18.32
CA LEU A 87 0.22 -26.74 19.32
C LEU A 87 1.33 -25.71 19.52
N LEU A 88 2.59 -26.16 19.60
CA LEU A 88 3.75 -25.26 19.71
C LEU A 88 3.86 -24.35 18.49
N ASP A 89 3.66 -24.89 17.28
CA ASP A 89 3.66 -24.12 16.04
C ASP A 89 2.52 -23.10 16.03
N ALA A 90 1.31 -23.48 16.45
CA ALA A 90 0.17 -22.58 16.54
C ALA A 90 0.39 -21.45 17.56
N GLN A 91 0.98 -21.75 18.71
CA GLN A 91 1.34 -20.76 19.73
C GLN A 91 2.39 -19.79 19.22
N SER A 92 3.40 -20.28 18.49
CA SER A 92 4.42 -19.44 17.86
C SER A 92 3.80 -18.51 16.81
N ASN A 93 2.89 -19.02 15.99
CA ASN A 93 2.17 -18.24 15.00
C ASN A 93 1.27 -17.17 15.64
N LEU A 94 0.61 -17.48 16.77
CA LEU A 94 -0.16 -16.50 17.53
C LEU A 94 0.73 -15.39 18.06
N GLN A 95 1.89 -15.72 18.60
CA GLN A 95 2.84 -14.72 19.09
C GLN A 95 3.33 -13.81 17.97
N LEU A 96 3.67 -14.37 16.80
CA LEU A 96 4.06 -13.60 15.63
C LEU A 96 2.94 -12.68 15.12
N ALA A 97 1.69 -13.18 15.09
CA ALA A 97 0.54 -12.37 14.70
C ALA A 97 0.28 -11.23 15.71
N ASN A 98 0.43 -11.48 17.02
CA ASN A 98 0.33 -10.46 18.06
C ASN A 98 1.40 -9.38 17.89
N THR A 99 2.67 -9.76 17.75
CA THR A 99 3.78 -8.83 17.54
C THR A 99 3.57 -7.99 16.27
N ASN A 100 3.09 -8.60 15.19
CA ASN A 100 2.79 -7.86 13.96
C ASN A 100 1.68 -6.80 14.18
N MET A 101 0.65 -7.13 14.96
CA MET A 101 -0.40 -6.18 15.30
C MET A 101 0.12 -5.07 16.22
N ASP A 102 0.96 -5.39 17.21
CA ASP A 102 1.59 -4.41 18.10
C ASP A 102 2.41 -3.38 17.31
N LEU A 103 3.21 -3.84 16.33
CA LEU A 103 4.00 -2.97 15.47
C LEU A 103 3.11 -2.06 14.61
N LEU A 104 1.99 -2.56 14.08
CA LEU A 104 1.03 -1.76 13.31
C LEU A 104 0.34 -0.70 14.18
N LEU A 105 0.10 -1.00 15.45
CA LEU A 105 -0.52 -0.07 16.41
C LEU A 105 0.49 0.85 17.10
N GLY A 106 1.80 0.64 16.89
CA GLY A 106 2.86 1.37 17.58
C GLY A 106 2.96 1.04 19.07
N LEU A 107 2.52 -0.17 19.46
CA LEU A 107 2.59 -0.68 20.83
C LEU A 107 3.93 -1.41 21.08
N PRO A 108 4.35 -1.54 22.35
CA PRO A 108 5.48 -2.39 22.70
C PRO A 108 5.24 -3.84 22.31
N GLU A 109 6.24 -4.54 21.75
CA GLU A 109 6.15 -5.93 21.26
C GLU A 109 5.76 -6.96 22.33
N SER A 110 5.84 -6.60 23.62
CA SER A 110 5.44 -7.42 24.76
C SER A 110 3.96 -7.30 25.12
N THR A 111 3.20 -6.47 24.43
CA THR A 111 1.78 -6.26 24.68
C THR A 111 1.00 -7.49 24.26
N GLN A 112 0.14 -8.02 25.13
CA GLN A 112 -0.78 -9.09 24.75
C GLN A 112 -2.15 -8.53 24.46
N LEU A 113 -2.57 -8.67 23.20
CA LEU A 113 -3.84 -8.18 22.72
C LEU A 113 -4.94 -9.20 23.00
N GLN A 114 -6.04 -8.73 23.55
CA GLN A 114 -7.28 -9.51 23.66
C GLN A 114 -8.22 -9.10 22.51
N ILE A 115 -8.71 -10.10 21.79
CA ILE A 115 -9.57 -9.88 20.63
C ILE A 115 -11.02 -10.02 21.08
N ASP A 116 -11.83 -8.98 20.83
CA ASP A 116 -13.27 -9.08 20.94
C ASP A 116 -13.83 -9.73 19.66
N SER A 117 -14.59 -10.81 19.80
CA SER A 117 -15.18 -11.55 18.68
C SER A 117 -16.43 -10.86 18.08
N SER A 118 -16.90 -9.77 18.65
CA SER A 118 -18.10 -9.05 18.17
C SER A 118 -18.00 -8.55 16.72
N PHE A 119 -16.78 -8.35 16.20
CA PHE A 119 -16.59 -7.95 14.80
C PHE A 119 -16.94 -9.05 13.77
N THR A 120 -17.06 -10.32 14.18
CA THR A 120 -17.40 -11.42 13.28
C THR A 120 -18.89 -11.49 12.92
N GLU A 121 -19.74 -10.70 13.58
CA GLU A 121 -21.20 -10.67 13.35
C GLU A 121 -21.65 -9.75 12.21
N LEU A 122 -20.72 -9.22 11.41
CA LEU A 122 -21.03 -8.36 10.27
C LEU A 122 -21.76 -9.13 9.15
N ASN A 123 -23.08 -9.17 9.26
CA ASN A 123 -23.98 -9.71 8.23
C ASN A 123 -24.35 -8.63 7.20
N SER A 124 -23.38 -8.15 6.42
CA SER A 124 -23.69 -7.35 5.24
C SER A 124 -23.95 -8.28 4.06
N PRO A 125 -25.06 -8.14 3.33
CA PRO A 125 -25.29 -8.94 2.13
C PRO A 125 -24.20 -8.65 1.11
N LEU A 126 -23.61 -9.71 0.54
CA LEU A 126 -22.64 -9.58 -0.54
C LEU A 126 -23.33 -9.05 -1.80
N LEU A 127 -22.76 -8.02 -2.40
CA LEU A 127 -23.17 -7.50 -3.70
C LEU A 127 -22.70 -8.46 -4.81
N PRO A 128 -23.32 -8.42 -6.01
CA PRO A 128 -22.81 -9.12 -7.17
C PRO A 128 -21.38 -8.69 -7.51
N PHE A 129 -20.58 -9.62 -8.02
CA PHE A 129 -19.17 -9.37 -8.36
C PHE A 129 -18.99 -8.15 -9.28
N GLU A 130 -19.83 -8.00 -10.29
CA GLU A 130 -19.79 -6.92 -11.27
C GLU A 130 -19.98 -5.53 -10.64
N GLU A 131 -20.74 -5.45 -9.56
CA GLU A 131 -20.94 -4.20 -8.83
C GLU A 131 -19.66 -3.80 -8.09
N TYR A 132 -18.98 -4.75 -7.43
CA TYR A 132 -17.69 -4.49 -6.78
C TYR A 132 -16.63 -4.06 -7.79
N GLU A 133 -16.55 -4.71 -8.96
CA GLU A 133 -15.62 -4.33 -10.03
C GLU A 133 -15.87 -2.90 -10.51
N THR A 134 -17.14 -2.57 -10.80
CA THR A 134 -17.54 -1.24 -11.26
C THR A 134 -17.25 -0.16 -10.22
N MET A 135 -17.55 -0.42 -8.94
CA MET A 135 -17.26 0.49 -7.84
C MET A 135 -15.76 0.73 -7.69
N ALA A 136 -14.96 -0.33 -7.73
CA ALA A 136 -13.53 -0.23 -7.56
C ALA A 136 -12.88 0.56 -8.69
N LEU A 137 -13.18 0.25 -9.95
CA LEU A 137 -12.64 0.98 -11.10
C LEU A 137 -13.03 2.46 -11.12
N LYS A 138 -14.15 2.82 -10.48
CA LYS A 138 -14.63 4.21 -10.44
C LYS A 138 -14.15 4.98 -9.20
N GLN A 139 -14.02 4.32 -8.06
CA GLN A 139 -13.85 4.99 -6.76
C GLN A 139 -12.44 4.87 -6.18
N ARG A 140 -11.63 3.92 -6.63
CA ARG A 140 -10.29 3.72 -6.07
C ARG A 140 -9.41 4.96 -6.25
N THR A 141 -8.85 5.41 -5.14
CA THR A 141 -8.02 6.63 -5.04
C THR A 141 -6.69 6.50 -5.77
N ASP A 142 -6.14 5.28 -5.90
CA ASP A 142 -4.93 5.02 -6.68
C ASP A 142 -5.13 5.24 -8.19
N LEU A 143 -6.23 4.76 -8.77
CA LEU A 143 -6.61 5.02 -10.17
C LEU A 143 -6.89 6.50 -10.41
N GLN A 144 -7.59 7.15 -9.49
CA GLN A 144 -7.85 8.59 -9.58
C GLN A 144 -6.55 9.40 -9.53
N SER A 145 -5.61 9.04 -8.63
CA SER A 145 -4.29 9.66 -8.56
C SER A 145 -3.54 9.53 -9.87
N LEU A 146 -3.53 8.33 -10.46
CA LEU A 146 -2.85 8.06 -11.73
C LEU A 146 -3.47 8.84 -12.89
N SER A 147 -4.80 8.95 -12.95
CA SER A 147 -5.52 9.78 -13.95
C SER A 147 -5.15 11.25 -13.82
N VAL A 148 -5.04 11.79 -12.61
CA VAL A 148 -4.60 13.16 -12.36
C VAL A 148 -3.13 13.37 -12.77
N GLN A 149 -2.26 12.39 -12.51
CA GLN A 149 -0.85 12.42 -12.97
C GLN A 149 -0.74 12.44 -14.49
N GLN A 150 -1.60 11.70 -15.20
CA GLN A 150 -1.65 11.73 -16.67
C GLN A 150 -2.05 13.13 -17.19
N LYS A 151 -3.04 13.78 -16.56
CA LYS A 151 -3.41 15.15 -16.89
C LYS A 151 -2.25 16.12 -16.66
N ALA A 152 -1.51 15.98 -15.56
CA ALA A 152 -0.33 16.76 -15.28
C ALA A 152 0.77 16.54 -16.35
N SER A 153 1.00 15.27 -16.73
CA SER A 153 1.97 14.91 -17.77
C SER A 153 1.60 15.50 -19.14
N ALA A 154 0.32 15.54 -19.50
CA ALA A 154 -0.14 16.18 -20.72
C ALA A 154 0.18 17.69 -20.74
N LEU A 155 0.09 18.37 -19.57
CA LEU A 155 0.51 19.77 -19.44
C LEU A 155 2.03 19.94 -19.54
N LEU A 156 2.81 18.97 -19.03
CA LEU A 156 4.28 18.99 -19.20
C LEU A 156 4.68 18.85 -20.67
N ILE A 157 3.96 18.03 -21.45
CA ILE A 157 4.16 17.96 -22.91
C ILE A 157 3.90 19.34 -23.55
N LYS A 158 2.79 20.00 -23.21
CA LYS A 158 2.49 21.34 -23.69
C LYS A 158 3.56 22.36 -23.28
N SER A 159 4.09 22.24 -22.06
CA SER A 159 5.19 23.07 -21.57
C SER A 159 6.48 22.84 -22.37
N ALA A 160 6.82 21.58 -22.68
CA ALA A 160 7.99 21.25 -23.51
C ALA A 160 7.88 21.75 -24.94
N ILE A 161 6.67 21.77 -25.50
CA ILE A 161 6.39 22.39 -26.80
C ILE A 161 6.55 23.92 -26.70
N ALA A 162 5.97 24.54 -25.65
CA ALA A 162 6.03 26.01 -25.47
C ALA A 162 7.48 26.49 -25.27
N ALA A 163 8.36 25.69 -24.69
CA ALA A 163 9.78 26.01 -24.53
C ALA A 163 10.57 26.13 -25.84
N GLN A 164 9.99 25.70 -26.97
CA GLN A 164 10.58 25.89 -28.30
C GLN A 164 10.36 27.30 -28.87
N TYR A 165 9.42 28.06 -28.32
CA TYR A 165 9.10 29.42 -28.75
C TYR A 165 9.92 30.45 -27.99
N PRO A 166 10.05 31.68 -28.53
CA PRO A 166 10.67 32.80 -27.82
C PRO A 166 9.99 33.07 -26.47
N SER A 167 10.77 33.26 -25.43
CA SER A 167 10.27 33.66 -24.14
C SER A 167 10.39 35.18 -23.93
N LEU A 168 9.33 35.77 -23.36
CA LEU A 168 9.28 37.14 -22.93
C LEU A 168 9.53 37.20 -21.42
N ALA A 169 10.46 38.03 -21.00
CA ALA A 169 10.75 38.24 -19.56
C ALA A 169 10.61 39.74 -19.24
N LEU A 170 9.89 40.04 -18.19
CA LEU A 170 9.87 41.34 -17.55
C LEU A 170 10.85 41.28 -16.37
N SER A 171 11.83 42.15 -16.34
CA SER A 171 12.79 42.29 -15.23
C SER A 171 12.61 43.65 -14.58
N GLY A 172 12.66 43.68 -13.27
CA GLY A 172 12.66 44.90 -12.49
C GLY A 172 13.60 44.75 -11.31
N GLY A 173 14.34 45.79 -10.99
CA GLY A 173 15.26 45.81 -9.88
C GLY A 173 15.34 47.19 -9.23
N TYR A 174 15.64 47.19 -7.94
CA TYR A 174 15.97 48.38 -7.17
C TYR A 174 17.38 48.18 -6.61
N ILE A 175 18.23 49.18 -6.83
CA ILE A 175 19.63 49.18 -6.38
C ILE A 175 19.85 50.39 -5.52
N ALA A 176 20.25 50.21 -4.32
CA ALA A 176 20.78 51.23 -3.40
C ALA A 176 22.07 50.71 -2.77
N GLY A 177 23.16 51.43 -2.91
CA GLY A 177 24.45 51.01 -2.36
C GLY A 177 25.41 52.20 -2.24
N LYS A 178 26.23 52.19 -1.23
CA LYS A 178 27.29 53.17 -1.02
C LYS A 178 28.62 52.43 -0.86
N ILE A 179 29.54 52.69 -1.78
CA ILE A 179 30.92 52.26 -1.66
C ILE A 179 31.74 53.50 -1.26
N PRO A 180 32.31 53.56 -0.05
CA PRO A 180 33.06 54.72 0.39
C PRO A 180 34.16 55.10 -0.60
N ASN A 181 34.28 56.39 -0.96
CA ASN A 181 35.25 56.98 -1.86
C ASN A 181 35.22 56.51 -3.34
N LEU A 182 34.15 55.74 -3.76
CA LEU A 182 34.07 55.26 -5.15
C LEU A 182 32.73 55.65 -5.79
N ILE A 183 31.58 55.16 -5.26
CA ILE A 183 30.25 55.37 -5.85
C ILE A 183 29.19 55.36 -4.76
N THR A 184 28.25 56.27 -4.86
CA THR A 184 26.99 56.26 -4.12
C THR A 184 25.84 56.16 -5.09
N VAL A 185 25.09 55.05 -5.09
CA VAL A 185 23.89 54.88 -5.84
C VAL A 185 22.67 54.93 -4.90
N THR A 186 21.91 55.99 -4.99
CA THR A 186 20.68 56.15 -4.21
C THR A 186 19.51 56.06 -5.15
N ASN A 187 18.57 55.13 -4.87
CA ASN A 187 17.29 55.02 -5.58
C ASN A 187 17.37 54.78 -7.10
N ALA A 188 18.20 53.86 -7.57
CA ALA A 188 18.19 53.41 -8.94
C ALA A 188 17.16 52.32 -9.16
N MET A 189 16.14 52.58 -9.94
CA MET A 189 15.16 51.57 -10.41
C MET A 189 15.44 51.25 -11.88
N ASN A 190 15.47 49.97 -12.23
CA ASN A 190 15.48 49.54 -13.61
C ASN A 190 14.26 48.70 -13.91
N ILE A 191 13.65 48.91 -15.05
CA ILE A 191 12.60 48.07 -15.63
C ILE A 191 13.03 47.73 -17.05
N GLY A 192 13.01 46.43 -17.37
CA GLY A 192 13.44 45.95 -18.67
C GLY A 192 12.52 44.87 -19.23
N LEU A 193 12.30 44.89 -20.53
CA LEU A 193 11.66 43.80 -21.27
C LEU A 193 12.76 43.07 -22.05
N GLY A 194 12.85 41.77 -21.84
CA GLY A 194 13.80 40.89 -22.53
C GLY A 194 13.08 39.85 -23.38
N ILE A 195 13.59 39.61 -24.60
CA ILE A 195 13.19 38.49 -25.45
C ILE A 195 14.37 37.51 -25.49
N LYS A 196 14.13 36.26 -25.12
CA LYS A 196 15.14 35.20 -25.19
C LYS A 196 14.67 34.11 -26.12
N TYR A 197 15.48 33.79 -27.14
CA TYR A 197 15.22 32.70 -28.06
C TYR A 197 16.50 31.88 -28.29
N ASN A 198 16.39 30.56 -28.18
CA ASN A 198 17.51 29.66 -28.47
C ASN A 198 17.40 29.18 -29.91
N LEU A 199 18.20 29.77 -30.80
CA LEU A 199 18.24 29.41 -32.23
C LEU A 199 18.59 27.93 -32.45
N GLY A 200 19.34 27.32 -31.53
CA GLY A 200 19.64 25.87 -31.58
C GLY A 200 18.41 24.96 -31.56
N ASN A 201 17.28 25.47 -31.09
CA ASN A 201 16.01 24.70 -31.07
C ASN A 201 15.45 24.46 -32.51
N LEU A 202 15.92 25.20 -33.50
CA LEU A 202 15.50 25.04 -34.91
C LEU A 202 16.08 23.76 -35.55
N TRP A 203 17.25 23.31 -35.08
CA TRP A 203 17.98 22.18 -35.67
C TRP A 203 18.13 21.01 -34.75
N LYS A 204 17.90 21.18 -33.46
CA LYS A 204 18.03 20.09 -32.46
C LYS A 204 16.69 19.41 -32.20
N LYS A 205 16.69 18.09 -32.15
CA LYS A 205 15.53 17.32 -31.69
C LYS A 205 15.18 17.72 -30.23
N ASN A 206 13.90 17.98 -29.97
CA ASN A 206 13.45 18.34 -28.62
C ASN A 206 13.43 17.10 -27.72
N THR A 207 14.55 16.81 -27.08
CA THR A 207 14.69 15.67 -26.16
C THR A 207 13.77 15.79 -24.94
N ALA A 208 13.46 17.02 -24.48
CA ALA A 208 12.53 17.26 -23.39
C ALA A 208 11.10 16.83 -23.76
N LEU A 209 10.67 17.13 -25.01
CA LEU A 209 9.36 16.70 -25.53
C LEU A 209 9.28 15.17 -25.63
N GLU A 210 10.32 14.53 -26.19
CA GLU A 210 10.35 13.05 -26.31
C GLU A 210 10.35 12.38 -24.94
N LYS A 211 11.09 12.92 -23.96
CA LYS A 211 11.07 12.45 -22.58
C LYS A 211 9.67 12.60 -21.95
N ALA A 212 9.02 13.74 -22.15
CA ALA A 212 7.68 13.98 -21.63
C ALA A 212 6.63 13.02 -22.23
N LYS A 213 6.71 12.75 -23.54
CA LYS A 213 5.86 11.75 -24.21
C LYS A 213 6.11 10.32 -23.70
N ALA A 214 7.39 9.94 -23.54
CA ALA A 214 7.74 8.65 -23.00
C ALA A 214 7.21 8.47 -21.56
N SER A 215 7.32 9.50 -20.72
CA SER A 215 6.75 9.49 -19.37
C SER A 215 5.23 9.34 -19.38
N GLN A 216 4.53 10.01 -20.31
CA GLN A 216 3.08 9.84 -20.45
C GLN A 216 2.70 8.42 -20.88
N ASN A 217 3.44 7.81 -21.79
CA ASN A 217 3.20 6.44 -22.22
C ASN A 217 3.39 5.43 -21.08
N ILE A 218 4.38 5.67 -20.20
CA ILE A 218 4.58 4.85 -18.99
C ILE A 218 3.36 4.98 -18.06
N LEU A 219 2.83 6.18 -17.84
CA LEU A 219 1.64 6.38 -17.01
C LEU A 219 0.40 5.69 -17.58
N LEU A 220 0.22 5.72 -18.91
CA LEU A 220 -0.87 5.01 -19.58
C LEU A 220 -0.75 3.49 -19.45
N ALA A 221 0.46 2.94 -19.60
CA ALA A 221 0.71 1.53 -19.41
C ALA A 221 0.46 1.11 -17.94
N ASN A 222 0.90 1.93 -16.98
CA ASN A 222 0.68 1.68 -15.56
C ASN A 222 -0.82 1.71 -15.18
N GLU A 223 -1.63 2.55 -15.83
CA GLU A 223 -3.09 2.55 -15.62
C GLU A 223 -3.72 1.22 -16.04
N GLY A 224 -3.34 0.70 -17.21
CA GLY A 224 -3.82 -0.60 -17.66
C GLY A 224 -3.43 -1.74 -16.71
N LEU A 225 -2.15 -1.78 -16.30
CA LEU A 225 -1.66 -2.77 -15.34
C LEU A 225 -2.38 -2.67 -13.99
N LEU A 226 -2.58 -1.45 -13.47
CA LEU A 226 -3.28 -1.24 -12.21
C LEU A 226 -4.76 -1.67 -12.29
N ALA A 227 -5.44 -1.39 -13.42
CA ALA A 227 -6.80 -1.82 -13.62
C ALA A 227 -6.93 -3.36 -13.64
N ASP A 228 -5.99 -4.05 -14.29
CA ASP A 228 -5.96 -5.51 -14.31
C ASP A 228 -5.64 -6.11 -12.93
N ASP A 229 -4.70 -5.51 -12.19
CA ASP A 229 -4.39 -5.92 -10.81
C ASP A 229 -5.60 -5.75 -9.88
N ILE A 230 -6.36 -4.66 -10.03
CA ILE A 230 -7.58 -4.41 -9.27
C ILE A 230 -8.62 -5.49 -9.54
N LYS A 231 -8.84 -5.86 -10.80
CA LYS A 231 -9.79 -6.93 -11.16
C LYS A 231 -9.38 -8.27 -10.56
N LEU A 232 -8.08 -8.59 -10.64
CA LEU A 232 -7.53 -9.81 -10.04
C LEU A 232 -7.72 -9.83 -8.52
N GLN A 233 -7.44 -8.71 -7.85
CA GLN A 233 -7.61 -8.58 -6.40
C GLN A 233 -9.06 -8.77 -5.99
N ILE A 234 -10.02 -8.10 -6.66
CA ILE A 234 -11.45 -8.23 -6.37
C ILE A 234 -11.92 -9.67 -6.57
N ASN A 235 -11.49 -10.33 -7.67
CA ASN A 235 -11.83 -11.73 -7.91
C ASN A 235 -11.33 -12.63 -6.79
N LYS A 236 -10.09 -12.45 -6.37
CA LYS A 236 -9.51 -13.20 -5.25
C LYS A 236 -10.25 -12.97 -3.94
N ASP A 237 -10.56 -11.71 -3.62
CA ASP A 237 -11.22 -11.35 -2.37
C ASP A 237 -12.70 -11.79 -2.34
N TYR A 238 -13.35 -11.84 -3.52
CA TYR A 238 -14.73 -12.32 -3.65
C TYR A 238 -14.85 -13.85 -3.52
N GLN A 239 -13.79 -14.60 -3.89
CA GLN A 239 -13.77 -16.07 -3.82
C GLN A 239 -13.32 -16.61 -2.46
N ASN A 240 -12.67 -15.80 -1.60
CA ASN A 240 -12.18 -16.19 -0.28
C ASN A 240 -13.19 -15.89 0.84
#